data_69edb0204e39e7ed5ceb0a741950ac2e
#
_entry.id   69edb0204e39e7ed5ceb0a741950ac2e
#
_cell.length_a   1.000
_cell.length_b   1.000
_cell.length_c   1.000
_cell.angle_alpha   90.00
_cell.angle_beta   90.00
_cell.angle_gamma   90.00
#
_symmetry.space_group_name_H-M   'P 1'
#
loop_
_entity.id
_entity.type
_entity.pdbx_description
1 polymer ?
#
loop_
_entity_poly.entity_id
_entity_poly.type
_entity_poly.pdbx_seq_one_letter_code
_entity_poly.pdbx_strand_id
1 'polypeptide(L)'
;MNRRLCLKFAGLAVFSAAGLPVGAQPGGAAPSPLRSLAVLDFELVDEQNNPLTKAAQEVRLRSATLQLQRELAEQKLYRVVDPAPSQALQRTLASQQAFLYRCDDCADQVGRLLDVDLVMATWVQKVSELILNLNVQIYDIKAQKVVFSKSVDMRGNEDLSWTRAVHYLVRDMAEKRERNPRYGQ
;
A
#
# COMPACT_ATOMS: atom_id res chain seq x y z
N MET A 1 89.23 -36.39 -38.38
CA MET A 1 88.29 -37.45 -38.01
C MET A 1 87.43 -36.93 -36.87
N ASN A 2 86.29 -36.34 -37.19
CA ASN A 2 85.49 -35.59 -36.22
C ASN A 2 84.07 -36.17 -36.16
N ARG A 3 83.72 -36.72 -35.01
CA ARG A 3 82.36 -37.17 -34.68
C ARG A 3 81.60 -36.00 -34.07
N ARG A 4 80.56 -35.54 -34.75
CA ARG A 4 79.60 -34.54 -34.20
C ARG A 4 78.53 -35.26 -33.47
N LEU A 5 78.39 -34.92 -32.19
CA LEU A 5 77.31 -35.39 -31.32
C LEU A 5 76.15 -34.42 -31.43
N CYS A 6 74.96 -34.90 -31.93
CA CYS A 6 73.76 -34.13 -31.95
C CYS A 6 72.98 -34.32 -30.64
N LEU A 7 72.90 -33.27 -29.88
CA LEU A 7 72.03 -33.21 -28.66
C LEU A 7 70.64 -32.81 -29.10
N LYS A 8 69.61 -33.66 -28.85
CA LYS A 8 68.21 -33.34 -29.06
C LYS A 8 67.63 -32.71 -27.76
N PHE A 9 67.25 -31.45 -27.83
CA PHE A 9 66.46 -30.79 -26.77
C PHE A 9 64.98 -31.13 -26.95
N ALA A 10 64.36 -31.77 -25.95
CA ALA A 10 62.95 -31.97 -25.87
C ALA A 10 62.32 -30.71 -25.23
N GLY A 11 61.56 -29.98 -26.01
CA GLY A 11 60.81 -28.85 -25.52
C GLY A 11 59.54 -29.29 -24.79
N LEU A 12 59.44 -28.91 -23.51
CA LEU A 12 58.28 -29.11 -22.70
C LEU A 12 57.30 -27.95 -22.97
N ALA A 13 56.17 -28.22 -23.62
CA ALA A 13 55.09 -27.24 -23.84
C ALA A 13 54.24 -27.12 -22.58
N VAL A 14 54.33 -26.01 -21.88
CA VAL A 14 53.44 -25.66 -20.77
C VAL A 14 52.14 -25.09 -21.32
N PHE A 15 51.04 -25.85 -21.22
CA PHE A 15 49.70 -25.36 -21.54
C PHE A 15 49.20 -24.50 -20.38
N SER A 16 49.23 -23.18 -20.55
CA SER A 16 48.52 -22.24 -19.64
C SER A 16 47.05 -22.30 -19.93
N ALA A 17 46.25 -22.89 -19.04
CA ALA A 17 44.78 -22.80 -19.07
C ALA A 17 44.36 -21.40 -18.62
N ALA A 18 43.95 -20.57 -19.58
CA ALA A 18 43.30 -19.30 -19.31
C ALA A 18 41.92 -19.58 -18.72
N GLY A 19 41.75 -19.37 -17.40
CA GLY A 19 40.45 -19.39 -16.73
C GLY A 19 39.59 -18.23 -17.23
N LEU A 20 38.44 -18.53 -17.84
CA LEU A 20 37.43 -17.55 -18.19
C LEU A 20 36.83 -16.97 -16.90
N PRO A 21 36.66 -15.64 -16.78
CA PRO A 21 35.94 -15.07 -15.64
C PRO A 21 34.50 -15.53 -15.68
N VAL A 22 34.05 -16.23 -14.66
CA VAL A 22 32.63 -16.52 -14.41
C VAL A 22 31.96 -15.17 -14.18
N GLY A 23 31.20 -14.71 -15.16
CA GLY A 23 30.39 -13.49 -15.04
C GLY A 23 29.45 -13.64 -13.87
N ALA A 24 29.62 -12.80 -12.83
CA ALA A 24 28.65 -12.65 -11.76
C ALA A 24 27.30 -12.18 -12.39
N GLN A 25 26.31 -13.05 -12.39
CA GLN A 25 24.94 -12.67 -12.74
C GLN A 25 24.50 -11.60 -11.73
N PRO A 26 23.95 -10.45 -12.19
CA PRO A 26 23.37 -9.50 -11.28
C PRO A 26 22.23 -10.23 -10.55
N GLY A 27 22.43 -10.45 -9.26
CA GLY A 27 21.43 -11.07 -8.39
C GLY A 27 20.14 -10.27 -8.52
N GLY A 28 19.09 -10.88 -9.07
CA GLY A 28 17.76 -10.30 -9.10
C GLY A 28 17.39 -9.94 -7.66
N ALA A 29 17.18 -8.65 -7.40
CA ALA A 29 16.73 -8.20 -6.09
C ALA A 29 15.44 -8.95 -5.76
N ALA A 30 15.43 -9.71 -4.66
CA ALA A 30 14.23 -10.35 -4.17
C ALA A 30 13.13 -9.27 -4.02
N PRO A 31 11.90 -9.53 -4.44
CA PRO A 31 10.83 -8.56 -4.30
C PRO A 31 10.73 -8.14 -2.83
N SER A 32 10.82 -6.84 -2.59
CA SER A 32 10.67 -6.31 -1.23
C SER A 32 9.33 -6.75 -0.64
N PRO A 33 9.27 -7.18 0.62
CA PRO A 33 8.03 -7.60 1.23
C PRO A 33 7.00 -6.46 1.18
N LEU A 34 5.73 -6.81 0.97
CA LEU A 34 4.64 -5.84 0.98
C LEU A 34 4.60 -5.12 2.33
N ARG A 35 4.51 -3.80 2.31
CA ARG A 35 4.33 -3.00 3.53
C ARG A 35 3.00 -3.34 4.20
N SER A 36 3.01 -3.41 5.51
CA SER A 36 1.82 -3.62 6.32
C SER A 36 0.96 -2.37 6.37
N LEU A 37 -0.35 -2.54 6.21
CA LEU A 37 -1.32 -1.44 6.18
C LEU A 37 -2.53 -1.80 7.06
N ALA A 38 -2.86 -0.94 8.01
CA ALA A 38 -4.16 -0.93 8.67
C ALA A 38 -5.08 0.07 7.98
N VAL A 39 -6.27 -0.38 7.58
CA VAL A 39 -7.31 0.48 6.98
C VAL A 39 -8.35 0.77 8.05
N LEU A 40 -8.49 2.04 8.43
CA LEU A 40 -9.52 2.48 9.39
C LEU A 40 -10.90 2.47 8.73
N ASP A 41 -11.93 2.37 9.53
CA ASP A 41 -13.32 2.44 9.04
C ASP A 41 -13.59 3.78 8.36
N PHE A 42 -14.38 3.74 7.28
CA PHE A 42 -14.82 4.98 6.63
C PHE A 42 -15.63 5.83 7.58
N GLU A 43 -15.25 7.10 7.71
CA GLU A 43 -16.02 8.13 8.41
C GLU A 43 -16.94 8.86 7.40
N LEU A 44 -18.07 9.37 7.89
CA LEU A 44 -18.98 10.18 7.07
C LEU A 44 -18.95 11.64 7.52
N VAL A 45 -18.59 12.52 6.60
CA VAL A 45 -18.75 13.97 6.73
C VAL A 45 -20.02 14.36 5.97
N ASP A 46 -21.17 14.44 6.67
CA ASP A 46 -22.47 14.78 6.10
C ASP A 46 -22.93 16.14 6.64
N GLU A 47 -22.87 17.15 5.82
CA GLU A 47 -23.29 18.52 6.18
C GLU A 47 -24.82 18.64 6.33
N GLN A 48 -25.59 17.75 5.72
CA GLN A 48 -27.05 17.77 5.76
C GLN A 48 -27.60 17.02 6.97
N ASN A 49 -26.84 16.07 7.52
CA ASN A 49 -27.20 15.26 8.70
C ASN A 49 -28.63 14.70 8.66
N ASN A 50 -29.05 14.13 7.53
CA ASN A 50 -30.40 13.60 7.35
C ASN A 50 -30.57 12.26 8.11
N PRO A 51 -31.41 12.21 9.18
CA PRO A 51 -31.57 11.01 9.97
C PRO A 51 -32.20 9.83 9.21
N LEU A 52 -32.96 10.10 8.15
CA LEU A 52 -33.64 9.06 7.36
C LEU A 52 -32.67 8.22 6.54
N THR A 53 -31.50 8.76 6.20
CA THR A 53 -30.46 8.06 5.40
C THR A 53 -29.35 7.48 6.25
N LYS A 54 -29.28 7.78 7.53
CA LYS A 54 -28.18 7.42 8.43
C LYS A 54 -27.91 5.91 8.46
N ALA A 55 -28.93 5.10 8.69
CA ALA A 55 -28.75 3.64 8.77
C ALA A 55 -28.21 3.04 7.47
N ALA A 56 -28.73 3.49 6.31
CA ALA A 56 -28.24 3.04 5.01
C ALA A 56 -26.77 3.47 4.77
N GLN A 57 -26.43 4.67 5.18
CA GLN A 57 -25.05 5.18 5.07
C GLN A 57 -24.07 4.40 5.95
N GLU A 58 -24.45 4.05 7.17
CA GLU A 58 -23.62 3.22 8.05
C GLU A 58 -23.34 1.83 7.45
N VAL A 59 -24.33 1.24 6.77
CA VAL A 59 -24.14 -0.03 6.04
C VAL A 59 -23.15 0.16 4.88
N ARG A 60 -23.28 1.23 4.11
CA ARG A 60 -22.38 1.53 2.98
C ARG A 60 -20.94 1.79 3.45
N LEU A 61 -20.76 2.54 4.54
CA LEU A 61 -19.43 2.78 5.12
C LEU A 61 -18.73 1.47 5.47
N ARG A 62 -19.44 0.58 6.21
CA ARG A 62 -18.87 -0.74 6.55
C ARG A 62 -18.56 -1.58 5.32
N SER A 63 -19.47 -1.62 4.35
CA SER A 63 -19.28 -2.37 3.11
C SER A 63 -18.09 -1.85 2.30
N ALA A 64 -17.94 -0.51 2.22
CA ALA A 64 -16.82 0.13 1.54
C ALA A 64 -15.48 -0.17 2.24
N THR A 65 -15.44 -0.15 3.59
CA THR A 65 -14.24 -0.53 4.36
C THR A 65 -13.82 -1.96 4.04
N LEU A 66 -14.74 -2.92 4.14
CA LEU A 66 -14.44 -4.33 3.87
C LEU A 66 -14.02 -4.58 2.42
N GLN A 67 -14.68 -3.91 1.47
CA GLN A 67 -14.32 -3.99 0.06
C GLN A 67 -12.92 -3.44 -0.19
N LEU A 68 -12.59 -2.28 0.37
CA LEU A 68 -11.27 -1.65 0.23
C LEU A 68 -10.16 -2.54 0.78
N GLN A 69 -10.34 -3.06 1.99
CA GLN A 69 -9.38 -3.99 2.62
C GLN A 69 -9.13 -5.21 1.73
N ARG A 70 -10.20 -5.86 1.26
CA ARG A 70 -10.12 -7.03 0.39
C ARG A 70 -9.42 -6.71 -0.91
N GLU A 71 -9.84 -5.69 -1.64
CA GLU A 71 -9.27 -5.37 -2.96
C GLU A 71 -7.80 -4.94 -2.88
N LEU A 72 -7.39 -4.19 -1.84
CA LEU A 72 -5.98 -3.84 -1.62
C LEU A 72 -5.09 -5.08 -1.40
N ALA A 73 -5.62 -6.09 -0.69
CA ALA A 73 -4.93 -7.35 -0.45
C ALA A 73 -4.89 -8.22 -1.73
N GLU A 74 -6.00 -8.37 -2.44
CA GLU A 74 -6.12 -9.14 -3.69
C GLU A 74 -5.20 -8.62 -4.78
N GLN A 75 -5.10 -7.28 -4.92
CA GLN A 75 -4.18 -6.61 -5.85
C GLN A 75 -2.72 -6.61 -5.36
N LYS A 76 -2.44 -7.22 -4.20
CA LYS A 76 -1.10 -7.27 -3.59
C LYS A 76 -0.45 -5.89 -3.47
N LEU A 77 -1.27 -4.86 -3.21
CA LEU A 77 -0.76 -3.51 -3.00
C LEU A 77 -0.15 -3.38 -1.61
N TYR A 78 -0.73 -4.05 -0.62
CA TYR A 78 -0.29 -4.04 0.77
C TYR A 78 -0.56 -5.39 1.44
N ARG A 79 0.15 -5.66 2.53
CA ARG A 79 -0.23 -6.67 3.50
C ARG A 79 -1.24 -6.05 4.45
N VAL A 80 -2.52 -6.17 4.13
CA VAL A 80 -3.60 -5.60 4.96
C VAL A 80 -3.66 -6.33 6.30
N VAL A 81 -3.66 -5.56 7.39
CA VAL A 81 -3.71 -6.04 8.78
C VAL A 81 -5.09 -5.72 9.35
N ASP A 82 -5.66 -6.66 10.11
CA ASP A 82 -6.93 -6.47 10.79
C ASP A 82 -6.84 -5.32 11.82
N PRO A 83 -7.63 -4.24 11.70
CA PRO A 83 -7.62 -3.14 12.65
C PRO A 83 -8.37 -3.43 13.96
N ALA A 84 -9.07 -4.56 14.09
CA ALA A 84 -9.90 -4.90 15.25
C ALA A 84 -9.20 -4.72 16.61
N PRO A 85 -7.90 -5.09 16.79
CA PRO A 85 -7.22 -4.88 18.07
C PRO A 85 -7.12 -3.41 18.50
N SER A 86 -7.20 -2.48 17.55
CA SER A 86 -7.14 -1.02 17.83
C SER A 86 -8.50 -0.36 18.06
N GLN A 87 -9.62 -1.07 17.95
CA GLN A 87 -10.97 -0.48 18.04
C GLN A 87 -11.24 0.27 19.34
N ALA A 88 -10.70 -0.21 20.49
CA ALA A 88 -10.85 0.47 21.75
C ALA A 88 -10.15 1.85 21.73
N LEU A 89 -8.93 1.88 21.21
CA LEU A 89 -8.18 3.13 21.02
C LEU A 89 -8.90 4.06 20.03
N GLN A 90 -9.35 3.55 18.88
CA GLN A 90 -10.07 4.35 17.89
C GLN A 90 -11.32 5.01 18.48
N ARG A 91 -12.11 4.29 19.29
CA ARG A 91 -13.27 4.88 20.00
C ARG A 91 -12.87 5.97 20.98
N THR A 92 -11.77 5.78 21.73
CA THR A 92 -11.25 6.81 22.63
C THR A 92 -10.85 8.06 21.87
N LEU A 93 -10.10 7.91 20.78
CA LEU A 93 -9.70 9.02 19.91
C LEU A 93 -10.90 9.73 19.29
N ALA A 94 -11.88 8.97 18.79
CA ALA A 94 -13.12 9.52 18.23
C ALA A 94 -14.00 10.25 19.25
N SER A 95 -13.86 9.98 20.56
CA SER A 95 -14.53 10.76 21.59
C SER A 95 -13.90 12.14 21.84
N GLN A 96 -12.66 12.33 21.40
CA GLN A 96 -11.88 13.55 21.59
C GLN A 96 -11.79 14.41 20.33
N GLN A 97 -12.00 13.80 19.17
CA GLN A 97 -11.89 14.41 17.86
C GLN A 97 -13.16 14.19 17.06
N ALA A 98 -13.58 15.18 16.27
CA ALA A 98 -14.75 15.04 15.41
C ALA A 98 -14.57 13.96 14.35
N PHE A 99 -13.33 13.83 13.81
CA PHE A 99 -12.95 12.85 12.78
C PHE A 99 -11.51 12.42 12.97
N LEU A 100 -11.24 11.11 12.83
CA LEU A 100 -9.89 10.57 12.96
C LEU A 100 -8.96 11.03 11.84
N TYR A 101 -9.47 11.24 10.63
CA TYR A 101 -8.66 11.72 9.50
C TYR A 101 -8.14 13.16 9.67
N ARG A 102 -8.71 13.94 10.61
CA ARG A 102 -8.25 15.30 10.95
C ARG A 102 -7.36 15.35 12.19
N CYS A 103 -7.13 14.23 12.81
CA CYS A 103 -6.33 14.14 14.02
C CYS A 103 -4.85 13.99 13.65
N ASP A 104 -3.99 14.85 14.17
CA ASP A 104 -2.58 14.92 13.78
C ASP A 104 -1.78 13.66 14.12
N ASP A 105 -2.13 12.96 15.23
CA ASP A 105 -1.37 11.81 15.75
C ASP A 105 -2.18 10.51 15.86
N CYS A 106 -3.47 10.52 15.52
CA CYS A 106 -4.33 9.34 15.67
C CYS A 106 -3.84 8.16 14.82
N ALA A 107 -3.42 8.43 13.59
CA ALA A 107 -2.86 7.40 12.71
C ALA A 107 -1.56 6.81 13.30
N ASP A 108 -0.70 7.63 13.87
CA ASP A 108 0.53 7.19 14.54
C ASP A 108 0.24 6.29 15.74
N GLN A 109 -0.69 6.70 16.62
CA GLN A 109 -1.07 5.91 17.78
C GLN A 109 -1.65 4.55 17.40
N VAL A 110 -2.56 4.51 16.41
CA VAL A 110 -3.14 3.26 15.91
C VAL A 110 -2.07 2.39 15.25
N GLY A 111 -1.21 2.97 14.43
CA GLY A 111 -0.16 2.24 13.73
C GLY A 111 0.86 1.61 14.66
N ARG A 112 1.26 2.31 15.72
CA ARG A 112 2.14 1.78 16.77
C ARG A 112 1.50 0.65 17.55
N LEU A 113 0.20 0.77 17.89
CA LEU A 113 -0.53 -0.27 18.59
C LEU A 113 -0.63 -1.56 17.78
N LEU A 114 -0.83 -1.44 16.45
CA LEU A 114 -0.97 -2.57 15.54
C LEU A 114 0.36 -3.10 14.98
N ASP A 115 1.47 -2.43 15.27
CA ASP A 115 2.80 -2.71 14.71
C ASP A 115 2.78 -2.81 13.18
N VAL A 116 2.24 -1.77 12.53
CA VAL A 116 2.15 -1.68 11.08
C VAL A 116 3.01 -0.55 10.52
N ASP A 117 3.39 -0.67 9.25
CA ASP A 117 4.17 0.37 8.55
C ASP A 117 3.34 1.59 8.20
N LEU A 118 2.05 1.34 7.88
CA LEU A 118 1.14 2.32 7.28
C LEU A 118 -0.23 2.26 7.94
N VAL A 119 -0.88 3.41 8.06
CA VAL A 119 -2.29 3.53 8.42
C VAL A 119 -3.02 4.32 7.33
N MET A 120 -4.14 3.79 6.85
CA MET A 120 -5.02 4.49 5.91
C MET A 120 -6.24 5.02 6.65
N ALA A 121 -6.34 6.32 6.75
CA ALA A 121 -7.54 7.02 7.15
C ALA A 121 -8.47 7.17 5.94
N THR A 122 -9.77 6.96 6.14
CA THR A 122 -10.76 6.92 5.07
C THR A 122 -12.00 7.69 5.46
N TRP A 123 -12.53 8.51 4.55
CA TRP A 123 -13.79 9.22 4.80
C TRP A 123 -14.55 9.50 3.50
N VAL A 124 -15.86 9.63 3.64
CA VAL A 124 -16.74 10.10 2.57
C VAL A 124 -17.27 11.46 2.95
N GLN A 125 -17.02 12.45 2.11
CA GLN A 125 -17.66 13.75 2.21
C GLN A 125 -18.91 13.74 1.37
N LYS A 126 -20.06 13.97 2.00
CA LYS A 126 -21.37 14.05 1.35
C LYS A 126 -21.82 15.50 1.31
N VAL A 127 -21.78 16.08 0.12
CA VAL A 127 -22.31 17.43 -0.13
C VAL A 127 -23.81 17.37 -0.37
N SER A 128 -24.27 16.33 -1.07
CA SER A 128 -25.70 16.07 -1.32
C SER A 128 -25.92 14.58 -1.63
N GLU A 129 -27.17 14.16 -1.86
CA GLU A 129 -27.47 12.80 -2.31
C GLU A 129 -26.94 12.51 -3.73
N LEU A 130 -26.54 13.52 -4.48
CA LEU A 130 -26.00 13.38 -5.84
C LEU A 130 -24.50 13.60 -5.93
N ILE A 131 -23.89 14.25 -4.93
CA ILE A 131 -22.46 14.63 -4.96
C ILE A 131 -21.80 14.17 -3.68
N LEU A 132 -20.91 13.21 -3.81
CA LEU A 132 -20.08 12.68 -2.74
C LEU A 132 -18.65 12.53 -3.22
N ASN A 133 -17.72 12.50 -2.27
CA ASN A 133 -16.30 12.21 -2.53
C ASN A 133 -15.81 11.14 -1.56
N LEU A 134 -15.30 10.04 -2.08
CA LEU A 134 -14.57 9.04 -1.30
C LEU A 134 -13.11 9.45 -1.21
N ASN A 135 -12.62 9.59 0.01
CA ASN A 135 -11.28 10.09 0.28
C ASN A 135 -10.47 9.07 1.07
N VAL A 136 -9.19 8.99 0.75
CA VAL A 136 -8.22 8.17 1.49
C VAL A 136 -6.92 8.94 1.68
N GLN A 137 -6.28 8.70 2.82
CA GLN A 137 -4.99 9.25 3.16
C GLN A 137 -4.14 8.17 3.84
N ILE A 138 -2.91 7.94 3.37
CA ILE A 138 -2.00 6.97 3.98
C ILE A 138 -0.92 7.73 4.74
N TYR A 139 -0.79 7.39 6.01
CA TYR A 139 0.24 7.88 6.91
C TYR A 139 1.32 6.80 7.09
N ASP A 140 2.58 7.19 6.93
CA ASP A 140 3.76 6.36 7.18
C ASP A 140 4.20 6.54 8.63
N ILE A 141 4.14 5.45 9.42
CA ILE A 141 4.43 5.49 10.86
C ILE A 141 5.90 5.81 11.13
N LYS A 142 6.81 5.27 10.32
CA LYS A 142 8.25 5.51 10.48
C LYS A 142 8.65 6.91 10.03
N ALA A 143 8.11 7.35 8.90
CA ALA A 143 8.43 8.67 8.33
C ALA A 143 7.63 9.81 9.00
N GLN A 144 6.62 9.48 9.81
CA GLN A 144 5.72 10.42 10.50
C GLN A 144 5.12 11.47 9.57
N LYS A 145 4.64 11.02 8.42
CA LYS A 145 4.04 11.90 7.41
C LYS A 145 3.03 11.18 6.52
N VAL A 146 2.17 11.96 5.92
CA VAL A 146 1.30 11.49 4.84
C VAL A 146 2.13 11.23 3.59
N VAL A 147 2.03 10.01 3.05
CA VAL A 147 2.74 9.57 1.83
C VAL A 147 1.80 9.43 0.63
N PHE A 148 0.50 9.43 0.89
CA PHE A 148 -0.51 9.31 -0.15
C PHE A 148 -1.80 10.01 0.24
N SER A 149 -2.44 10.67 -0.71
CA SER A 149 -3.80 11.22 -0.56
C SER A 149 -4.51 11.15 -1.90
N LYS A 150 -5.76 10.71 -1.89
CA LYS A 150 -6.58 10.63 -3.08
C LYS A 150 -8.06 10.84 -2.77
N SER A 151 -8.74 11.54 -3.68
CA SER A 151 -10.19 11.71 -3.70
C SER A 151 -10.77 11.09 -4.97
N VAL A 152 -11.92 10.46 -4.83
CA VAL A 152 -12.71 9.88 -5.94
C VAL A 152 -14.11 10.43 -5.88
N ASP A 153 -14.52 11.11 -6.95
CA ASP A 153 -15.88 11.64 -7.06
C ASP A 153 -16.90 10.53 -7.25
N MET A 154 -18.01 10.63 -6.55
CA MET A 154 -19.17 9.75 -6.69
C MET A 154 -20.38 10.53 -7.13
N ARG A 155 -21.14 9.96 -8.06
CA ARG A 155 -22.42 10.49 -8.52
C ARG A 155 -23.54 9.60 -8.01
N GLY A 156 -24.38 10.16 -7.12
CA GLY A 156 -25.45 9.43 -6.44
C GLY A 156 -25.00 8.67 -5.18
N ASN A 157 -25.84 8.68 -4.17
CA ASN A 157 -25.61 8.00 -2.89
C ASN A 157 -26.27 6.60 -2.89
N GLU A 158 -25.86 5.75 -3.83
CA GLU A 158 -26.37 4.39 -4.04
C GLU A 158 -25.25 3.37 -3.86
N ASP A 159 -25.57 2.14 -3.45
CA ASP A 159 -24.60 1.08 -3.17
C ASP A 159 -23.64 0.84 -4.34
N LEU A 160 -24.16 0.91 -5.57
CA LEU A 160 -23.35 0.72 -6.77
C LEU A 160 -22.31 1.84 -6.97
N SER A 161 -22.65 3.09 -6.63
CA SER A 161 -21.75 4.23 -6.74
C SER A 161 -20.59 4.10 -5.75
N TRP A 162 -20.86 3.65 -4.52
CA TRP A 162 -19.85 3.38 -3.51
C TRP A 162 -18.92 2.23 -3.92
N THR A 163 -19.50 1.11 -4.37
CA THR A 163 -18.72 -0.04 -4.87
C THR A 163 -17.79 0.36 -6.01
N ARG A 164 -18.30 1.13 -6.99
CA ARG A 164 -17.50 1.61 -8.13
C ARG A 164 -16.38 2.55 -7.71
N ALA A 165 -16.63 3.42 -6.73
CA ALA A 165 -15.60 4.35 -6.25
C ALA A 165 -14.44 3.63 -5.57
N VAL A 166 -14.71 2.65 -4.71
CA VAL A 166 -13.68 1.81 -4.09
C VAL A 166 -12.90 1.06 -5.17
N HIS A 167 -13.59 0.38 -6.08
CA HIS A 167 -12.95 -0.37 -7.15
C HIS A 167 -12.06 0.53 -8.05
N TYR A 168 -12.56 1.71 -8.41
CA TYR A 168 -11.77 2.68 -9.18
C TYR A 168 -10.52 3.12 -8.43
N LEU A 169 -10.65 3.44 -7.12
CA LEU A 169 -9.52 3.83 -6.29
C LEU A 169 -8.41 2.77 -6.31
N VAL A 170 -8.77 1.52 -6.04
CA VAL A 170 -7.79 0.43 -5.95
C VAL A 170 -7.14 0.14 -7.30
N ARG A 171 -7.94 0.10 -8.38
CA ARG A 171 -7.44 -0.09 -9.74
C ARG A 171 -6.46 1.03 -10.13
N ASP A 172 -6.81 2.29 -9.91
CA ASP A 172 -5.92 3.43 -10.21
C ASP A 172 -4.62 3.37 -9.40
N MET A 173 -4.70 2.91 -8.15
CA MET A 173 -3.50 2.70 -7.34
C MET A 173 -2.62 1.59 -7.93
N ALA A 174 -3.19 0.48 -8.37
CA ALA A 174 -2.47 -0.63 -8.98
C ALA A 174 -1.78 -0.19 -10.29
N GLU A 175 -2.54 0.42 -11.22
CA GLU A 175 -2.02 0.91 -12.50
C GLU A 175 -0.89 1.95 -12.33
N LYS A 176 -0.99 2.81 -11.33
CA LYS A 176 0.06 3.80 -11.04
C LYS A 176 1.28 3.18 -10.39
N ARG A 177 1.10 2.14 -9.57
CA ARG A 177 2.21 1.43 -8.92
C ARG A 177 3.03 0.61 -9.92
N GLU A 178 2.41 0.07 -10.96
CA GLU A 178 3.13 -0.57 -12.06
C GLU A 178 4.16 0.39 -12.71
N ARG A 179 3.77 1.66 -12.88
CA ARG A 179 4.63 2.71 -13.46
C ARG A 179 5.58 3.35 -12.46
N ASN A 180 5.19 3.41 -11.21
CA ASN A 180 5.97 3.95 -10.10
C ASN A 180 5.83 3.05 -8.86
N PRO A 181 6.74 2.09 -8.64
CA PRO A 181 6.66 1.13 -7.54
C PRO A 181 6.55 1.75 -6.14
N ARG A 182 6.94 3.01 -5.98
CA ARG A 182 6.80 3.76 -4.71
C ARG A 182 5.50 4.53 -4.57
N TYR A 183 4.60 4.43 -5.54
CA TYR A 183 3.32 5.13 -5.45
C TYR A 183 2.46 4.60 -4.30
N GLY A 184 2.13 5.48 -3.34
CA GLY A 184 1.37 5.11 -2.14
C GLY A 184 2.15 4.25 -1.13
N GLN A 185 3.50 4.36 -1.12
CA GLN A 185 4.37 3.61 -0.19
C GLN A 185 5.00 4.55 0.84
#